data_16ff1c5de9b440f5db3efbf932bd8f69
#
_entry.id   16ff1c5de9b440f5db3efbf932bd8f69
#
_cell.length_a   1.000
_cell.length_b   1.000
_cell.length_c   1.000
_cell.angle_alpha   90.00
_cell.angle_beta   90.00
_cell.angle_gamma   90.00
#
_symmetry.space_group_name_H-M   'P 1'
#
loop_
_entity.id
_entity.type
_entity.pdbx_description
1 polymer ?
#
loop_
_entity_poly.entity_id
_entity_poly.type
_entity_poly.pdbx_seq_one_letter_code
_entity_poly.pdbx_strand_id
1 'polypeptide(L)'
;MADMLVNLLNLPPLEEAVAAVSSKGYRVRRAQPFEITPVCRFVRETFGVGWADEISVGFANKPVSVYIATSEGRVVGFGAYECTRKAFFGPTGVAAEHRGRGLGRALLIACMWGLHELGYVYGIIGGAGPTEFYARCVGAIPIPGSSPGIYTDSLR
;
A
#
# COMPACT_ATOMS: atom_id res chain seq x y z
N MET A 1 -9.56 9.69 11.18
CA MET A 1 -8.09 9.65 11.05
C MET A 1 -7.66 10.62 9.98
N ALA A 2 -6.61 11.38 10.27
CA ALA A 2 -6.08 12.35 9.32
C ALA A 2 -5.33 11.66 8.18
N ASP A 3 -5.23 12.35 7.04
CA ASP A 3 -4.34 11.97 5.97
C ASP A 3 -2.90 12.39 6.32
N MET A 4 -1.92 11.74 5.71
CA MET A 4 -0.51 12.09 5.90
C MET A 4 0.15 12.40 4.57
N LEU A 5 1.12 13.29 4.60
CA LEU A 5 1.90 13.73 3.44
C LEU A 5 3.27 13.08 3.44
N VAL A 6 3.67 12.55 2.28
CA VAL A 6 4.99 11.94 2.09
C VAL A 6 5.77 12.71 1.03
N ASN A 7 7.01 13.06 1.34
CA ASN A 7 7.94 13.62 0.36
C ASN A 7 8.57 12.48 -0.44
N LEU A 8 8.13 12.33 -1.70
CA LEU A 8 8.59 11.25 -2.56
C LEU A 8 10.02 11.45 -3.10
N LEU A 9 10.59 12.63 -2.89
CA LEU A 9 11.98 12.90 -3.29
C LEU A 9 13.00 12.41 -2.26
N ASN A 10 12.53 11.92 -1.12
CA ASN A 10 13.40 11.48 -0.02
C ASN A 10 12.95 10.13 0.53
N LEU A 11 12.81 9.14 -0.36
CA LEU A 11 12.37 7.80 0.00
C LEU A 11 13.55 6.89 0.34
N PRO A 12 13.36 5.92 1.26
CA PRO A 12 14.34 4.85 1.47
C PRO A 12 14.53 4.03 0.19
N PRO A 13 15.70 3.39 0.01
CA PRO A 13 15.92 2.51 -1.13
C PRO A 13 14.97 1.31 -1.12
N LEU A 14 14.34 1.03 -2.25
CA LEU A 14 13.42 -0.10 -2.38
C LEU A 14 14.18 -1.43 -2.28
N GLU A 15 15.36 -1.52 -2.87
CA GLU A 15 16.13 -2.76 -2.92
C GLU A 15 16.46 -3.30 -1.55
N GLU A 16 16.78 -2.42 -0.59
CA GLU A 16 17.08 -2.81 0.79
C GLU A 16 15.85 -3.38 1.49
N ALA A 17 14.69 -2.75 1.31
CA ALA A 17 13.44 -3.19 1.91
C ALA A 17 13.01 -4.56 1.35
N VAL A 18 13.14 -4.75 0.04
CA VAL A 18 12.81 -6.01 -0.63
C VAL A 18 13.79 -7.11 -0.22
N ALA A 19 15.09 -6.81 -0.17
CA ALA A 19 16.11 -7.77 0.26
C ALA A 19 15.91 -8.23 1.70
N ALA A 20 15.50 -7.32 2.59
CA ALA A 20 15.28 -7.64 4.00
C ALA A 20 14.18 -8.69 4.19
N VAL A 21 13.11 -8.66 3.37
CA VAL A 21 12.05 -9.67 3.45
C VAL A 21 12.37 -10.91 2.61
N SER A 22 13.14 -10.76 1.53
CA SER A 22 13.58 -11.88 0.71
C SER A 22 14.40 -12.88 1.52
N SER A 23 15.26 -12.41 2.40
CA SER A 23 16.06 -13.26 3.29
C SER A 23 15.21 -14.11 4.24
N LYS A 24 13.95 -13.74 4.44
CA LYS A 24 12.99 -14.45 5.29
C LYS A 24 12.01 -15.32 4.50
N GLY A 25 12.25 -15.49 3.19
CA GLY A 25 11.41 -16.33 2.33
C GLY A 25 10.23 -15.61 1.70
N TYR A 26 10.19 -14.27 1.75
CA TYR A 26 9.11 -13.48 1.15
C TYR A 26 9.56 -12.80 -0.13
N ARG A 27 8.62 -12.62 -1.02
CA ARG A 27 8.83 -11.88 -2.25
C ARG A 27 7.85 -10.71 -2.32
N VAL A 28 8.37 -9.50 -2.52
CA VAL A 28 7.55 -8.31 -2.73
C VAL A 28 7.71 -7.87 -4.18
N ARG A 29 6.61 -7.79 -4.90
CA ARG A 29 6.60 -7.43 -6.31
C ARG A 29 5.28 -6.81 -6.72
N ARG A 30 5.27 -6.16 -7.88
CA ARG A 30 4.04 -5.68 -8.50
C ARG A 30 3.19 -6.87 -8.91
N ALA A 31 1.88 -6.79 -8.70
CA ALA A 31 0.95 -7.81 -9.16
C ALA A 31 0.83 -7.77 -10.69
N GLN A 32 0.54 -8.91 -11.28
CA GLN A 32 0.26 -9.03 -12.71
C GLN A 32 -1.25 -8.89 -12.96
N PRO A 33 -1.66 -8.37 -14.14
CA PRO A 33 -3.09 -8.22 -14.44
C PRO A 33 -3.89 -9.52 -14.29
N PHE A 34 -3.30 -10.65 -14.63
CA PHE A 34 -3.96 -11.95 -14.56
C PHE A 34 -4.04 -12.52 -13.14
N GLU A 35 -3.51 -11.82 -12.16
CA GLU A 35 -3.57 -12.21 -10.74
C GLU A 35 -4.71 -11.52 -9.98
N ILE A 36 -5.56 -10.76 -10.67
CA ILE A 36 -6.63 -9.99 -10.01
C ILE A 36 -7.52 -10.88 -9.12
N THR A 37 -7.91 -12.05 -9.58
CA THR A 37 -8.80 -12.93 -8.81
C THR A 37 -8.18 -13.40 -7.49
N PRO A 38 -6.99 -14.03 -7.47
CA PRO A 38 -6.42 -14.48 -6.20
C PRO A 38 -6.05 -13.34 -5.26
N VAL A 39 -5.60 -12.19 -5.78
CA VAL A 39 -5.26 -11.04 -4.94
C VAL A 39 -6.52 -10.42 -4.33
N CYS A 40 -7.56 -10.19 -5.12
CA CYS A 40 -8.83 -9.64 -4.61
C CYS A 40 -9.50 -10.62 -3.63
N ARG A 41 -9.39 -11.92 -3.86
CA ARG A 41 -9.91 -12.93 -2.94
C ARG A 41 -9.21 -12.83 -1.58
N PHE A 42 -7.89 -12.77 -1.58
CA PHE A 42 -7.11 -12.60 -0.35
C PHE A 42 -7.54 -11.35 0.42
N VAL A 43 -7.65 -10.23 -0.27
CA VAL A 43 -8.03 -8.96 0.37
C VAL A 43 -9.46 -9.03 0.92
N ARG A 44 -10.39 -9.59 0.15
CA ARG A 44 -11.78 -9.73 0.57
C ARG A 44 -11.91 -10.60 1.82
N GLU A 45 -11.27 -11.77 1.82
CA GLU A 45 -11.35 -12.72 2.93
C GLU A 45 -10.64 -12.23 4.18
N THR A 46 -9.56 -11.47 4.02
CA THR A 46 -8.73 -11.02 5.15
C THR A 46 -9.17 -9.66 5.69
N PHE A 47 -9.57 -8.73 4.83
CA PHE A 47 -9.81 -7.33 5.19
C PHE A 47 -11.20 -6.81 4.82
N GLY A 48 -11.95 -7.52 3.99
CA GLY A 48 -13.31 -7.15 3.64
C GLY A 48 -13.50 -6.73 2.19
N VAL A 49 -14.77 -6.68 1.78
CA VAL A 49 -15.17 -6.44 0.40
C VAL A 49 -14.79 -5.02 -0.07
N GLY A 50 -14.88 -4.03 0.81
CA GLY A 50 -14.59 -2.65 0.43
C GLY A 50 -13.18 -2.45 -0.07
N TRP A 51 -12.20 -3.02 0.61
CA TRP A 51 -10.81 -2.94 0.18
C TRP A 51 -10.55 -3.76 -1.09
N ALA A 52 -11.23 -4.90 -1.23
CA ALA A 52 -11.12 -5.70 -2.46
C ALA A 52 -11.66 -4.93 -3.67
N ASP A 53 -12.78 -4.23 -3.52
CA ASP A 53 -13.32 -3.38 -4.56
C ASP A 53 -12.36 -2.23 -4.89
N GLU A 54 -11.81 -1.60 -3.87
CA GLU A 54 -10.90 -0.47 -4.03
C GLU A 54 -9.64 -0.86 -4.79
N ILE A 55 -8.98 -1.98 -4.44
CA ILE A 55 -7.78 -2.41 -5.13
C ILE A 55 -8.03 -2.89 -6.55
N SER A 56 -9.26 -3.29 -6.87
CA SER A 56 -9.59 -3.70 -8.24
C SER A 56 -9.30 -2.59 -9.25
N VAL A 57 -9.45 -1.34 -8.83
CA VAL A 57 -9.09 -0.17 -9.64
C VAL A 57 -7.62 -0.20 -10.05
N GLY A 58 -6.74 -0.62 -9.14
CA GLY A 58 -5.31 -0.68 -9.39
C GLY A 58 -4.91 -1.68 -10.48
N PHE A 59 -5.72 -2.72 -10.69
CA PHE A 59 -5.48 -3.68 -11.76
C PHE A 59 -5.80 -3.12 -13.15
N ALA A 60 -6.60 -2.07 -13.23
CA ALA A 60 -6.89 -1.36 -14.48
C ALA A 60 -5.85 -0.29 -14.81
N ASN A 61 -5.03 0.10 -13.85
CA ASN A 61 -3.97 1.07 -14.06
C ASN A 61 -2.80 0.46 -14.86
N LYS A 62 -2.05 1.31 -15.54
CA LYS A 62 -0.84 0.92 -16.29
C LYS A 62 0.32 1.82 -15.85
N PRO A 63 1.31 1.27 -15.16
CA PRO A 63 1.42 -0.12 -14.70
C PRO A 63 0.40 -0.44 -13.62
N VAL A 64 0.15 -1.74 -13.37
CA VAL A 64 -0.71 -2.19 -12.27
C VAL A 64 -0.21 -1.56 -10.97
N SER A 65 -1.10 -0.89 -10.24
CA SER A 65 -0.73 -0.12 -9.05
C SER A 65 -1.03 -0.87 -7.74
N VAL A 66 -0.84 -2.19 -7.77
CA VAL A 66 -0.96 -3.08 -6.62
C VAL A 66 0.34 -3.86 -6.49
N TYR A 67 0.96 -3.75 -5.30
CA TYR A 67 2.09 -4.59 -4.91
C TYR A 67 1.62 -5.68 -3.98
N ILE A 68 2.23 -6.85 -4.09
CA ILE A 68 1.90 -8.00 -3.24
C ILE A 68 3.15 -8.54 -2.56
N ALA A 69 2.95 -9.11 -1.38
CA ALA A 69 3.93 -9.94 -0.72
C ALA A 69 3.46 -11.39 -0.86
N THR A 70 4.35 -12.26 -1.29
CA THR A 70 4.05 -13.68 -1.46
C THR A 70 4.98 -14.55 -0.63
N SER A 71 4.47 -15.72 -0.24
CA SER A 71 5.23 -16.78 0.42
C SER A 71 4.69 -18.12 -0.07
N GLU A 72 5.57 -18.96 -0.58
CA GLU A 72 5.21 -20.29 -1.08
C GLU A 72 4.06 -20.26 -2.10
N GLY A 73 4.09 -19.28 -3.01
CA GLY A 73 3.09 -19.11 -4.05
C GLY A 73 1.74 -18.56 -3.58
N ARG A 74 1.66 -18.06 -2.36
CA ARG A 74 0.43 -17.48 -1.80
C ARG A 74 0.61 -16.01 -1.47
N VAL A 75 -0.45 -15.22 -1.66
CA VAL A 75 -0.47 -13.82 -1.25
C VAL A 75 -0.62 -13.76 0.26
N VAL A 76 0.27 -13.02 0.91
CA VAL A 76 0.26 -12.84 2.38
C VAL A 76 0.18 -11.37 2.78
N GLY A 77 0.29 -10.45 1.82
CA GLY A 77 0.18 -9.01 2.04
C GLY A 77 -0.01 -8.28 0.73
N PHE A 78 -0.45 -7.04 0.83
CA PHE A 78 -0.65 -6.18 -0.34
C PHE A 78 -0.50 -4.72 0.04
N GLY A 79 -0.26 -3.90 -0.95
CA GLY A 79 -0.32 -2.44 -0.87
C GLY A 79 -0.73 -1.90 -2.23
N ALA A 80 -1.46 -0.81 -2.22
CA ALA A 80 -1.97 -0.22 -3.45
C ALA A 80 -1.76 1.29 -3.46
N TYR A 81 -1.75 1.85 -4.65
CA TYR A 81 -1.69 3.30 -4.85
C TYR A 81 -2.50 3.66 -6.09
N GLU A 82 -2.90 4.91 -6.22
CA GLU A 82 -3.74 5.38 -7.35
C GLU A 82 -5.08 4.65 -7.44
N CYS A 83 -5.56 4.05 -6.36
CA CYS A 83 -6.84 3.35 -6.33
C CYS A 83 -7.95 4.25 -5.78
N THR A 84 -7.71 4.91 -4.65
CA THR A 84 -8.69 5.77 -3.98
C THR A 84 -8.78 7.12 -4.68
N ARG A 85 -7.63 7.75 -4.88
CA ARG A 85 -7.48 9.07 -5.52
C ARG A 85 -6.09 9.13 -6.16
N LYS A 86 -5.89 10.11 -7.02
CA LYS A 86 -4.55 10.41 -7.56
C LYS A 86 -3.60 10.75 -6.42
N ALA A 87 -2.39 10.23 -6.48
CA ALA A 87 -1.33 10.39 -5.49
C ALA A 87 -1.60 9.74 -4.13
N PHE A 88 -2.70 9.00 -3.98
CA PHE A 88 -3.02 8.32 -2.73
C PHE A 88 -2.39 6.95 -2.66
N PHE A 89 -1.82 6.66 -1.51
CA PHE A 89 -1.44 5.32 -1.08
C PHE A 89 -2.55 4.72 -0.22
N GLY A 90 -2.82 3.46 -0.42
CA GLY A 90 -3.78 2.66 0.33
C GLY A 90 -4.82 2.03 -0.60
N PRO A 91 -5.51 1.00 -0.12
CA PRO A 91 -5.33 0.32 1.15
C PRO A 91 -4.07 -0.55 1.20
N THR A 92 -3.71 -1.01 2.38
CA THR A 92 -2.56 -1.89 2.61
C THR A 92 -2.83 -2.81 3.80
N GLY A 93 -2.30 -4.01 3.76
CA GLY A 93 -2.42 -4.94 4.87
C GLY A 93 -1.58 -6.19 4.71
N VAL A 94 -1.25 -6.80 5.84
CA VAL A 94 -0.49 -8.05 5.92
C VAL A 94 -1.31 -9.04 6.75
N ALA A 95 -1.38 -10.29 6.32
CA ALA A 95 -2.05 -11.34 7.07
C ALA A 95 -1.43 -11.47 8.47
N ALA A 96 -2.27 -11.72 9.47
CA ALA A 96 -1.86 -11.70 10.87
C ALA A 96 -0.66 -12.63 11.16
N GLU A 97 -0.62 -13.79 10.53
CA GLU A 97 0.43 -14.79 10.73
C GLU A 97 1.80 -14.34 10.21
N HIS A 98 1.81 -13.32 9.35
CA HIS A 98 3.03 -12.84 8.67
C HIS A 98 3.45 -11.44 9.10
N ARG A 99 2.81 -10.88 10.13
CA ARG A 99 3.16 -9.55 10.66
C ARG A 99 4.47 -9.58 11.44
N GLY A 100 5.06 -8.40 11.62
CA GLY A 100 6.29 -8.25 12.37
C GLY A 100 7.55 -8.70 11.61
N ARG A 101 7.49 -8.81 10.30
CA ARG A 101 8.59 -9.30 9.46
C ARG A 101 9.05 -8.30 8.41
N GLY A 102 8.54 -7.07 8.47
CA GLY A 102 8.94 -6.00 7.55
C GLY A 102 8.15 -5.93 6.25
N LEU A 103 7.11 -6.75 6.08
CA LEU A 103 6.32 -6.78 4.84
C LEU A 103 5.55 -5.48 4.62
N GLY A 104 4.92 -4.96 5.67
CA GLY A 104 4.18 -3.70 5.57
C GLY A 104 5.08 -2.54 5.15
N ARG A 105 6.29 -2.49 5.68
CA ARG A 105 7.29 -1.48 5.31
C ARG A 105 7.71 -1.64 3.85
N ALA A 106 8.02 -2.84 3.41
CA ALA A 106 8.44 -3.08 2.02
C ALA A 106 7.33 -2.74 1.02
N LEU A 107 6.09 -3.12 1.32
CA LEU A 107 4.93 -2.80 0.48
C LEU A 107 4.70 -1.28 0.40
N LEU A 108 4.80 -0.59 1.52
CA LEU A 108 4.67 0.88 1.59
C LEU A 108 5.73 1.56 0.72
N ILE A 109 6.99 1.18 0.89
CA ILE A 109 8.09 1.78 0.14
C ILE A 109 7.95 1.51 -1.35
N ALA A 110 7.55 0.29 -1.74
CA ALA A 110 7.31 -0.06 -3.14
C ALA A 110 6.22 0.82 -3.76
N CYS A 111 5.11 1.02 -3.05
CA CYS A 111 4.01 1.87 -3.52
C CYS A 111 4.43 3.34 -3.63
N MET A 112 5.22 3.85 -2.68
CA MET A 112 5.72 5.22 -2.74
C MET A 112 6.64 5.43 -3.93
N TRP A 113 7.51 4.47 -4.24
CA TRP A 113 8.30 4.52 -5.48
C TRP A 113 7.43 4.44 -6.72
N GLY A 114 6.34 3.68 -6.68
CA GLY A 114 5.36 3.67 -7.77
C GLY A 114 4.75 5.05 -8.03
N LEU A 115 4.39 5.77 -6.97
CA LEU A 115 3.91 7.16 -7.09
C LEU A 115 5.00 8.09 -7.63
N HIS A 116 6.23 7.95 -7.13
CA HIS A 116 7.37 8.73 -7.61
C HIS A 116 7.57 8.54 -9.13
N GLU A 117 7.51 7.31 -9.61
CA GLU A 117 7.68 6.97 -11.02
C GLU A 117 6.59 7.58 -11.91
N LEU A 118 5.40 7.84 -11.35
CA LEU A 118 4.31 8.50 -12.06
C LEU A 118 4.50 10.02 -12.15
N GLY A 119 5.55 10.56 -11.53
CA GLY A 119 5.87 11.99 -11.60
C GLY A 119 5.40 12.80 -10.40
N TYR A 120 4.81 12.18 -9.40
CA TYR A 120 4.41 12.90 -8.20
C TYR A 120 5.62 13.26 -7.34
N VAL A 121 5.62 14.47 -6.79
CA VAL A 121 6.60 14.92 -5.80
C VAL A 121 6.15 14.56 -4.39
N TYR A 122 4.85 14.57 -4.16
CA TYR A 122 4.24 14.27 -2.86
C TYR A 122 3.20 13.17 -3.01
N GLY A 123 3.15 12.28 -2.03
CA GLY A 123 2.13 11.24 -1.93
C GLY A 123 1.27 11.45 -0.68
N ILE A 124 0.05 10.94 -0.72
CA ILE A 124 -0.90 11.06 0.37
C ILE A 124 -1.22 9.66 0.91
N ILE A 125 -1.09 9.49 2.21
CA ILE A 125 -1.60 8.29 2.88
C ILE A 125 -2.99 8.63 3.39
N GLY A 126 -4.03 8.08 2.76
CA GLY A 126 -5.40 8.41 3.11
C GLY A 126 -5.87 7.73 4.39
N GLY A 127 -6.46 8.50 5.30
CA GLY A 127 -6.99 7.97 6.55
C GLY A 127 -5.97 7.14 7.32
N ALA A 128 -4.77 7.69 7.54
CA ALA A 128 -3.64 6.97 8.10
C ALA A 128 -3.93 6.47 9.51
N GLY A 129 -3.84 5.15 9.71
CA GLY A 129 -4.04 4.54 11.02
C GLY A 129 -2.81 4.69 11.91
N PRO A 130 -1.76 3.89 11.75
CA PRO A 130 -0.58 3.94 12.62
C PRO A 130 0.38 5.04 12.17
N THR A 131 0.10 6.29 12.59
CA THR A 131 0.85 7.48 12.15
C THR A 131 2.36 7.36 12.42
N GLU A 132 2.73 6.78 13.57
CA GLU A 132 4.15 6.60 13.92
C GLU A 132 4.86 5.65 12.97
N PHE A 133 4.17 4.62 12.50
CA PHE A 133 4.72 3.68 11.51
C PHE A 133 5.06 4.41 10.21
N TYR A 134 4.14 5.21 9.70
CA TYR A 134 4.36 5.95 8.45
C TYR A 134 5.42 7.03 8.61
N ALA A 135 5.44 7.72 9.74
CA ALA A 135 6.49 8.71 10.04
C ALA A 135 7.87 8.06 10.05
N ARG A 136 8.00 6.91 10.71
CA ARG A 136 9.26 6.19 10.81
C ARG A 136 9.72 5.61 9.48
N CYS A 137 8.80 5.04 8.69
CA CYS A 137 9.16 4.36 7.44
C CYS A 137 9.48 5.31 6.30
N VAL A 138 8.71 6.38 6.13
CA VAL A 138 8.80 7.26 4.95
C VAL A 138 8.77 8.75 5.28
N GLY A 139 8.93 9.10 6.55
CA GLY A 139 8.96 10.50 6.97
C GLY A 139 7.63 11.22 6.82
N ALA A 140 6.51 10.50 6.83
CA ALA A 140 5.19 11.06 6.66
C ALA A 140 4.83 12.01 7.80
N ILE A 141 4.11 13.09 7.46
CA ILE A 141 3.61 14.05 8.44
C ILE A 141 2.09 14.18 8.29
N PRO A 142 1.34 14.39 9.40
CA PRO A 142 -0.10 14.60 9.31
C PRO A 142 -0.45 15.87 8.55
N ILE A 143 -1.55 15.83 7.79
CA ILE A 143 -2.09 16.99 7.09
C ILE A 143 -3.17 17.60 7.98
N PRO A 144 -3.00 18.85 8.45
CA PRO A 144 -3.99 19.50 9.30
C PRO A 144 -5.33 19.63 8.61
N GLY A 145 -6.42 19.38 9.36
CA GLY A 145 -7.78 19.54 8.85
C GLY A 145 -8.22 18.51 7.83
N SER A 146 -7.50 17.38 7.69
CA SER A 146 -7.80 16.37 6.69
C SER A 146 -8.74 15.25 7.18
N SER A 147 -9.22 15.34 8.41
CA SER A 147 -10.19 14.38 8.93
C SER A 147 -11.55 15.07 9.11
N PRO A 148 -12.67 14.50 8.64
CA PRO A 148 -12.82 13.20 7.96
C PRO A 148 -12.38 13.21 6.48
N GLY A 149 -12.07 14.36 5.90
CA GLY A 149 -11.57 14.46 4.53
C GLY A 149 -12.53 13.86 3.50
N ILE A 150 -12.00 13.00 2.65
CA ILE A 150 -12.81 12.33 1.61
C ILE A 150 -13.76 11.27 2.18
N TYR A 151 -13.64 10.93 3.45
CA TYR A 151 -14.47 9.91 4.10
C TYR A 151 -15.73 10.49 4.74
N THR A 152 -16.11 11.70 4.36
CA THR A 152 -17.38 12.33 4.73
C THR A 152 -18.53 11.64 3.99
N ASP A 153 -19.66 11.44 4.69
CA ASP A 153 -20.88 10.84 4.11
C ASP A 153 -20.64 9.44 3.53
N SER A 154 -19.97 8.60 4.30
CA SER A 154 -19.71 7.23 3.90
C SER A 154 -21.00 6.39 3.84
N LEU A 155 -21.10 5.54 2.84
CA LEU A 155 -22.23 4.62 2.70
C LEU A 155 -22.18 3.54 3.80
N ARG A 156 -23.35 3.07 4.21
CA ARG A 156 -23.54 2.02 5.21
C ARG A 156 -23.99 0.73 4.57
#